data_8791228599c46a9d92113d940d03455b
#
_entry.id   8791228599c46a9d92113d940d03455b
#
_cell.length_a   1.000
_cell.length_b   1.000
_cell.length_c   1.000
_cell.angle_alpha   90.00
_cell.angle_beta   90.00
_cell.angle_gamma   90.00
#
_symmetry.space_group_name_H-M   'P 1'
#
loop_
_entity.id
_entity.type
_entity.pdbx_description
1 polymer ?
#
loop_
_entity_poly.entity_id
_entity_poly.type
_entity_poly.pdbx_seq_one_letter_code
_entity_poly.pdbx_strand_id
1 'polypeptide(L)'
;KLRVLTQFDQTPGLAVRDFWQLDERSLLLIADPRGGNLLNFNVGDALFALMPRTYWVELQTRFGNQFYVRDHGEDGAIFDALEAVEICLERGGCQVVPGLPQEQWILTLMTSILGGLIVGIAAFPREPDQTIAWSWVLLLSPLWVILFGVFGIGPVVTRTADWFPLSRNILGCIGSSVAAYLLAQWLTGRNSQADDNA
;
A
#
# COMPACT_ATOMS: atom_id res chain seq x y z
N LYS A 1 -22.05 10.12 -15.61
CA LYS A 1 -21.61 9.86 -17.01
C LYS A 1 -20.09 9.79 -17.06
N LEU A 2 -19.51 8.73 -17.62
CA LEU A 2 -18.08 8.64 -17.91
C LEU A 2 -17.83 8.96 -19.38
N ARG A 3 -16.82 9.79 -19.66
CA ARG A 3 -16.31 10.07 -21.00
C ARG A 3 -14.80 9.96 -21.00
N VAL A 4 -14.24 9.41 -22.06
CA VAL A 4 -12.80 9.28 -22.28
C VAL A 4 -12.45 10.00 -23.56
N LEU A 5 -11.44 10.86 -23.51
CA LEU A 5 -10.92 11.59 -24.67
C LEU A 5 -9.43 11.31 -24.77
N THR A 6 -8.99 10.78 -25.92
CA THR A 6 -7.58 10.67 -26.29
C THR A 6 -7.21 11.84 -27.16
N GLN A 7 -6.16 12.57 -26.83
CA GLN A 7 -5.81 13.80 -27.52
C GLN A 7 -4.32 13.88 -27.81
N PHE A 8 -4.00 14.37 -29.01
CA PHE A 8 -2.63 14.51 -29.49
C PHE A 8 -2.12 15.96 -29.55
N ASP A 9 -2.98 16.97 -29.65
CA ASP A 9 -2.53 18.31 -30.00
C ASP A 9 -2.88 19.45 -29.03
N GLN A 10 -3.98 19.40 -28.30
CA GLN A 10 -4.41 20.46 -27.36
C GLN A 10 -5.26 19.91 -26.24
N THR A 11 -5.05 20.42 -25.02
CA THR A 11 -5.96 20.15 -23.91
C THR A 11 -7.36 20.70 -24.22
N PRO A 12 -8.42 19.88 -24.16
CA PRO A 12 -9.75 20.33 -24.49
C PRO A 12 -10.21 21.38 -23.46
N GLY A 13 -10.66 22.51 -23.98
CA GLY A 13 -11.21 23.58 -23.17
C GLY A 13 -12.67 23.31 -22.76
N LEU A 14 -13.34 24.35 -22.25
CA LEU A 14 -14.75 24.31 -21.82
C LEU A 14 -15.72 23.81 -22.89
N ALA A 15 -15.38 23.97 -24.17
CA ALA A 15 -16.19 23.53 -25.31
C ALA A 15 -16.53 22.02 -25.26
N VAL A 16 -15.63 21.17 -24.78
CA VAL A 16 -15.90 19.72 -24.66
C VAL A 16 -16.90 19.45 -23.54
N ARG A 17 -16.82 20.20 -22.45
CA ARG A 17 -17.77 20.11 -21.34
C ARG A 17 -19.18 20.44 -21.80
N ASP A 18 -19.33 21.52 -22.57
CA ASP A 18 -20.61 21.97 -23.09
C ASP A 18 -21.14 21.02 -24.16
N PHE A 19 -20.27 20.53 -25.05
CA PHE A 19 -20.65 19.58 -26.12
C PHE A 19 -21.17 18.25 -25.56
N TRP A 20 -20.55 17.72 -24.50
CA TRP A 20 -20.97 16.47 -23.89
C TRP A 20 -21.97 16.65 -22.74
N GLN A 21 -22.40 17.88 -22.44
CA GLN A 21 -23.32 18.21 -21.36
C GLN A 21 -22.88 17.54 -20.04
N LEU A 22 -21.61 17.80 -19.68
CA LEU A 22 -21.03 17.26 -18.44
C LEU A 22 -21.64 18.04 -17.26
N ASP A 23 -22.17 17.28 -16.32
CA ASP A 23 -22.81 17.77 -15.10
C ASP A 23 -21.94 17.46 -13.85
N GLU A 24 -22.44 17.80 -12.67
CA GLU A 24 -21.78 17.56 -11.40
C GLU A 24 -21.50 16.07 -11.10
N ARG A 25 -22.19 15.15 -11.80
CA ARG A 25 -22.05 13.69 -11.68
C ARG A 25 -21.26 13.08 -12.85
N SER A 26 -20.62 13.91 -13.61
CA SER A 26 -19.85 13.47 -14.77
C SER A 26 -18.36 13.37 -14.45
N LEU A 27 -17.73 12.37 -15.05
CA LEU A 27 -16.28 12.17 -15.03
C LEU A 27 -15.78 12.22 -16.48
N LEU A 28 -14.82 13.10 -16.72
CA LEU A 28 -14.09 13.16 -17.98
C LEU A 28 -12.64 12.76 -17.75
N LEU A 29 -12.20 11.68 -18.39
CA LEU A 29 -10.81 11.29 -18.48
C LEU A 29 -10.22 11.80 -19.79
N ILE A 30 -9.13 12.52 -19.71
CA ILE A 30 -8.34 12.99 -20.84
C ILE A 30 -7.01 12.22 -20.79
N ALA A 31 -6.75 11.43 -21.81
CA ALA A 31 -5.47 10.76 -21.99
C ALA A 31 -4.58 11.60 -22.93
N ASP A 32 -3.50 12.15 -22.39
CA ASP A 32 -2.54 12.96 -23.12
C ASP A 32 -1.14 12.31 -23.08
N PRO A 33 -0.76 11.58 -24.13
CA PRO A 33 0.53 10.88 -24.18
C PRO A 33 1.75 11.81 -24.25
N ARG A 34 1.55 13.09 -24.54
CA ARG A 34 2.61 14.11 -24.61
C ARG A 34 2.81 14.87 -23.31
N GLY A 35 1.86 14.75 -22.38
CA GLY A 35 1.94 15.35 -21.06
C GLY A 35 2.95 14.63 -20.16
N GLY A 36 3.34 15.26 -19.07
CA GLY A 36 4.15 14.62 -18.02
C GLY A 36 3.43 13.51 -17.29
N ASN A 37 2.10 13.46 -17.39
CA ASN A 37 1.21 12.44 -16.89
C ASN A 37 0.18 12.11 -17.97
N LEU A 38 0.03 10.82 -18.30
CA LEU A 38 -0.91 10.37 -19.33
C LEU A 38 -2.36 10.70 -18.96
N LEU A 39 -2.73 10.60 -17.69
CA LEU A 39 -4.11 10.67 -17.24
C LEU A 39 -4.43 12.02 -16.59
N ASN A 40 -5.47 12.68 -17.09
CA ASN A 40 -6.04 13.88 -16.50
C ASN A 40 -7.54 13.68 -16.27
N PHE A 41 -7.98 13.80 -15.00
CA PHE A 41 -9.38 13.67 -14.63
C PHE A 41 -10.01 15.04 -14.39
N ASN A 42 -11.11 15.31 -15.10
CA ASN A 42 -12.01 16.41 -14.79
C ASN A 42 -13.25 15.82 -14.11
N VAL A 43 -13.39 16.12 -12.84
CA VAL A 43 -14.33 15.47 -11.92
C VAL A 43 -15.45 16.43 -11.56
N GLY A 44 -16.69 16.01 -11.72
CA GLY A 44 -17.84 16.78 -11.27
C GLY A 44 -17.95 16.85 -9.74
N ASP A 45 -18.45 17.97 -9.23
CA ASP A 45 -18.42 18.27 -7.78
C ASP A 45 -19.13 17.24 -6.90
N ALA A 46 -20.19 16.61 -7.40
CA ALA A 46 -20.93 15.57 -6.67
C ALA A 46 -20.08 14.29 -6.44
N LEU A 47 -19.07 14.04 -7.25
CA LEU A 47 -18.20 12.87 -7.11
C LEU A 47 -17.17 13.03 -6.00
N PHE A 48 -16.85 14.26 -5.59
CA PHE A 48 -15.94 14.49 -4.47
C PHE A 48 -16.49 14.05 -3.11
N ALA A 49 -17.81 13.89 -3.00
CA ALA A 49 -18.42 13.30 -1.81
C ALA A 49 -18.16 11.78 -1.71
N LEU A 50 -17.99 11.10 -2.84
CA LEU A 50 -17.72 9.66 -2.91
C LEU A 50 -16.21 9.36 -2.91
N MET A 51 -15.45 10.16 -3.62
CA MET A 51 -13.99 10.02 -3.80
C MET A 51 -13.34 11.40 -3.65
N PRO A 52 -12.62 11.66 -2.55
CA PRO A 52 -12.04 12.98 -2.28
C PRO A 52 -10.97 13.37 -3.30
N ARG A 53 -10.59 14.66 -3.33
CA ARG A 53 -9.56 15.15 -4.28
C ARG A 53 -8.24 14.39 -4.20
N THR A 54 -7.86 13.95 -3.01
CA THR A 54 -6.65 13.15 -2.77
C THR A 54 -6.69 11.81 -3.52
N TYR A 55 -7.86 11.18 -3.62
CA TYR A 55 -8.06 9.97 -4.40
C TYR A 55 -7.73 10.20 -5.90
N TRP A 56 -8.24 11.27 -6.50
CA TRP A 56 -8.01 11.58 -7.91
C TRP A 56 -6.56 11.91 -8.21
N VAL A 57 -5.88 12.63 -7.30
CA VAL A 57 -4.44 12.92 -7.42
C VAL A 57 -3.64 11.62 -7.33
N GLU A 58 -3.96 10.75 -6.37
CA GLU A 58 -3.33 9.43 -6.24
C GLU A 58 -3.54 8.57 -7.50
N LEU A 59 -4.77 8.52 -8.02
CA LEU A 59 -5.13 7.77 -9.22
C LEU A 59 -4.30 8.21 -10.44
N GLN A 60 -4.23 9.52 -10.68
CA GLN A 60 -3.42 10.08 -11.77
C GLN A 60 -1.93 9.76 -11.59
N THR A 61 -1.40 9.96 -10.39
CA THR A 61 0.02 9.75 -10.11
C THR A 61 0.40 8.28 -10.19
N ARG A 62 -0.50 7.39 -9.79
CA ARG A 62 -0.26 5.95 -9.76
C ARG A 62 -0.27 5.33 -11.16
N PHE A 63 -1.30 5.59 -11.96
CA PHE A 63 -1.50 4.95 -13.26
C PHE A 63 -1.01 5.79 -14.43
N GLY A 64 -1.02 7.13 -14.31
CA GLY A 64 -0.66 8.02 -15.41
C GLY A 64 0.82 8.38 -15.48
N ASN A 65 1.67 7.95 -14.53
CA ASN A 65 3.09 8.26 -14.56
C ASN A 65 3.83 7.48 -15.67
N GLN A 66 4.92 8.05 -16.16
CA GLN A 66 5.70 7.49 -17.28
C GLN A 66 6.24 6.08 -17.04
N PHE A 67 6.55 5.72 -15.79
CA PHE A 67 7.06 4.38 -15.45
C PHE A 67 5.95 3.35 -15.57
N TYR A 68 4.77 3.65 -15.04
CA TYR A 68 3.61 2.76 -15.13
C TYR A 68 3.18 2.56 -16.59
N VAL A 69 3.08 3.65 -17.34
CA VAL A 69 2.71 3.62 -18.76
C VAL A 69 3.73 2.84 -19.60
N ARG A 70 5.02 2.97 -19.31
CA ARG A 70 6.06 2.19 -20.01
C ARG A 70 5.91 0.68 -19.77
N ASP A 71 5.56 0.30 -18.56
CA ASP A 71 5.52 -1.12 -18.15
C ASP A 71 4.19 -1.80 -18.52
N HIS A 72 3.07 -1.06 -18.59
CA HIS A 72 1.70 -1.58 -18.85
C HIS A 72 1.09 -1.10 -20.17
N GLY A 73 1.73 -0.15 -20.85
CA GLY A 73 1.17 0.52 -22.02
C GLY A 73 0.15 1.60 -21.67
N GLU A 74 -0.18 2.46 -22.65
CA GLU A 74 -1.16 3.53 -22.49
C GLU A 74 -2.57 2.97 -22.25
N ASP A 75 -2.95 1.96 -23.01
CA ASP A 75 -4.25 1.31 -22.86
C ASP A 75 -4.40 0.64 -21.49
N GLY A 76 -3.36 -0.08 -21.03
CA GLY A 76 -3.33 -0.69 -19.70
C GLY A 76 -3.50 0.34 -18.59
N ALA A 77 -2.76 1.45 -18.66
CA ALA A 77 -2.86 2.53 -17.67
C ALA A 77 -4.27 3.15 -17.62
N ILE A 78 -4.93 3.31 -18.76
CA ILE A 78 -6.30 3.81 -18.83
C ILE A 78 -7.29 2.79 -18.22
N PHE A 79 -7.19 1.51 -18.60
CA PHE A 79 -8.09 0.48 -18.10
C PHE A 79 -7.94 0.26 -16.60
N ASP A 80 -6.73 0.17 -16.08
CA ASP A 80 -6.47 -0.04 -14.66
C ASP A 80 -6.98 1.15 -13.81
N ALA A 81 -6.83 2.39 -14.33
CA ALA A 81 -7.39 3.56 -13.67
C ALA A 81 -8.91 3.56 -13.66
N LEU A 82 -9.55 3.15 -14.77
CA LEU A 82 -11.02 3.07 -14.86
C LEU A 82 -11.58 1.94 -14.00
N GLU A 83 -10.91 0.79 -13.93
CA GLU A 83 -11.26 -0.31 -13.04
C GLU A 83 -11.23 0.10 -11.57
N ALA A 84 -10.19 0.86 -11.16
CA ALA A 84 -10.11 1.41 -9.80
C ALA A 84 -11.29 2.36 -9.49
N VAL A 85 -11.73 3.16 -10.45
CA VAL A 85 -12.91 4.03 -10.30
C VAL A 85 -14.19 3.19 -10.22
N GLU A 86 -14.35 2.17 -11.06
CA GLU A 86 -15.51 1.29 -11.08
C GLU A 86 -15.68 0.58 -9.74
N ILE A 87 -14.63 -0.06 -9.22
CA ILE A 87 -14.63 -0.70 -7.90
C ILE A 87 -15.08 0.26 -6.80
N CYS A 88 -14.63 1.52 -6.86
CA CYS A 88 -15.02 2.52 -5.88
C CYS A 88 -16.47 2.97 -6.01
N LEU A 89 -16.99 3.09 -7.22
CA LEU A 89 -18.39 3.42 -7.45
C LEU A 89 -19.33 2.30 -6.99
N GLU A 90 -18.98 1.04 -7.23
CA GLU A 90 -19.72 -0.13 -6.76
C GLU A 90 -19.76 -0.24 -5.23
N ARG A 91 -18.68 0.18 -4.55
CA ARG A 91 -18.59 0.21 -3.08
C ARG A 91 -19.28 1.42 -2.45
N GLY A 92 -19.82 2.35 -3.25
CA GLY A 92 -20.45 3.58 -2.77
C GLY A 92 -19.45 4.67 -2.36
N GLY A 93 -18.19 4.54 -2.77
CA GLY A 93 -17.12 5.52 -2.56
C GLY A 93 -15.83 4.91 -2.00
N CYS A 94 -14.71 5.61 -2.19
CA CYS A 94 -13.39 5.24 -1.64
C CYS A 94 -12.64 6.48 -1.14
N GLN A 95 -11.93 6.33 -0.03
CA GLN A 95 -11.03 7.38 0.47
C GLN A 95 -9.63 7.30 -0.17
N VAL A 96 -9.22 6.11 -0.62
CA VAL A 96 -7.91 5.81 -1.23
C VAL A 96 -8.09 4.91 -2.44
N VAL A 97 -7.14 4.95 -3.37
CA VAL A 97 -7.16 4.12 -4.58
C VAL A 97 -7.02 2.64 -4.21
N PRO A 98 -7.92 1.76 -4.71
CA PRO A 98 -7.86 0.33 -4.43
C PRO A 98 -6.57 -0.33 -4.93
N GLY A 99 -6.21 -1.44 -4.28
CA GLY A 99 -5.03 -2.23 -4.61
C GLY A 99 -3.73 -1.68 -4.02
N LEU A 100 -2.74 -2.55 -3.90
CA LEU A 100 -1.41 -2.21 -3.38
C LEU A 100 -0.45 -2.00 -4.54
N PRO A 101 0.15 -0.80 -4.70
CA PRO A 101 1.27 -0.62 -5.61
C PRO A 101 2.42 -1.59 -5.25
N GLN A 102 3.20 -2.00 -6.24
CA GLN A 102 4.31 -2.94 -6.04
C GLN A 102 5.28 -2.48 -4.94
N GLU A 103 5.55 -1.19 -4.87
CA GLU A 103 6.41 -0.61 -3.82
C GLU A 103 5.82 -0.81 -2.42
N GLN A 104 4.53 -0.54 -2.24
CA GLN A 104 3.83 -0.75 -0.97
C GLN A 104 3.69 -2.24 -0.65
N TRP A 105 3.55 -3.09 -1.67
CA TRP A 105 3.50 -4.53 -1.51
C TRP A 105 4.79 -5.09 -0.88
N ILE A 106 5.95 -4.60 -1.32
CA ILE A 106 7.26 -4.95 -0.75
C ILE A 106 7.44 -4.30 0.62
N LEU A 107 7.15 -3.01 0.74
CA LEU A 107 7.33 -2.24 1.97
C LEU A 107 6.53 -2.83 3.14
N THR A 108 5.27 -3.20 2.92
CA THR A 108 4.41 -3.79 3.97
C THR A 108 4.96 -5.13 4.47
N LEU A 109 5.54 -5.95 3.58
CA LEU A 109 6.20 -7.20 3.99
C LEU A 109 7.47 -6.92 4.79
N MET A 110 8.33 -6.01 4.32
CA MET A 110 9.58 -5.67 4.99
C MET A 110 9.34 -5.12 6.40
N THR A 111 8.38 -4.22 6.55
CA THR A 111 8.02 -3.66 7.87
C THR A 111 7.40 -4.71 8.79
N SER A 112 6.64 -5.66 8.25
CA SER A 112 6.12 -6.80 9.02
C SER A 112 7.24 -7.73 9.53
N ILE A 113 8.22 -8.03 8.68
CA ILE A 113 9.39 -8.82 9.05
C ILE A 113 10.22 -8.09 10.13
N LEU A 114 10.49 -6.79 9.93
CA LEU A 114 11.23 -5.99 10.92
C LEU A 114 10.50 -5.91 12.26
N GLY A 115 9.19 -5.71 12.26
CA GLY A 115 8.37 -5.74 13.47
C GLY A 115 8.49 -7.08 14.19
N GLY A 116 8.42 -8.19 13.46
CA GLY A 116 8.58 -9.54 14.01
C GLY A 116 9.98 -9.79 14.58
N LEU A 117 11.04 -9.34 13.90
CA LEU A 117 12.42 -9.45 14.43
C LEU A 117 12.55 -8.74 15.79
N ILE A 118 11.98 -7.53 15.92
CA ILE A 118 11.99 -6.78 17.19
C ILE A 118 11.27 -7.56 18.28
N VAL A 119 10.09 -8.12 17.98
CA VAL A 119 9.33 -8.95 18.94
C VAL A 119 10.14 -10.17 19.36
N GLY A 120 10.78 -10.89 18.42
CA GLY A 120 11.57 -12.08 18.71
C GLY A 120 12.79 -11.80 19.59
N ILE A 121 13.51 -10.71 19.31
CA ILE A 121 14.67 -10.28 20.13
C ILE A 121 14.19 -9.78 21.51
N ALA A 122 13.09 -9.04 21.57
CA ALA A 122 12.51 -8.56 22.82
C ALA A 122 12.03 -9.70 23.73
N ALA A 123 11.44 -10.74 23.12
CA ALA A 123 10.91 -11.90 23.83
C ALA A 123 12.01 -12.81 24.39
N PHE A 124 13.27 -12.67 23.97
CA PHE A 124 14.37 -13.50 24.44
C PHE A 124 14.54 -13.40 25.96
N PRO A 125 14.58 -14.54 26.69
CA PRO A 125 14.71 -14.57 28.17
C PRO A 125 16.04 -14.01 28.62
N ARG A 126 16.02 -13.20 29.66
CA ARG A 126 17.20 -12.59 30.30
C ARG A 126 17.47 -13.12 31.69
N GLU A 127 16.50 -13.83 32.26
CA GLU A 127 16.58 -14.48 33.56
C GLU A 127 16.38 -15.99 33.40
N PRO A 128 17.03 -16.83 34.21
CA PRO A 128 17.03 -18.28 34.03
C PRO A 128 15.64 -18.93 34.15
N ASP A 129 14.71 -18.30 34.88
CA ASP A 129 13.36 -18.82 35.09
C ASP A 129 12.32 -18.30 34.11
N GLN A 130 12.73 -17.43 33.19
CA GLN A 130 11.81 -16.83 32.20
C GLN A 130 11.84 -17.62 30.89
N THR A 131 10.66 -17.89 30.34
CA THR A 131 10.52 -18.38 28.96
C THR A 131 10.39 -17.23 27.95
N ILE A 132 9.75 -16.12 28.35
CA ILE A 132 9.55 -14.92 27.53
C ILE A 132 9.73 -13.68 28.41
N ALA A 133 10.56 -12.75 27.96
CA ALA A 133 10.81 -11.47 28.64
C ALA A 133 9.69 -10.44 28.34
N TRP A 134 8.49 -10.61 28.89
CA TRP A 134 7.32 -9.78 28.62
C TRP A 134 7.55 -8.29 28.89
N SER A 135 8.37 -7.92 29.87
CA SER A 135 8.69 -6.53 30.17
C SER A 135 9.36 -5.85 28.99
N TRP A 136 10.23 -6.54 28.26
CA TRP A 136 10.92 -6.01 27.07
C TRP A 136 10.01 -5.99 25.84
N VAL A 137 9.16 -6.99 25.67
CA VAL A 137 8.13 -6.99 24.60
C VAL A 137 7.22 -5.79 24.73
N LEU A 138 6.77 -5.48 25.96
CA LEU A 138 5.92 -4.33 26.25
C LEU A 138 6.68 -3.01 26.13
N LEU A 139 7.91 -2.93 26.58
CA LEU A 139 8.74 -1.72 26.47
C LEU A 139 8.99 -1.34 24.99
N LEU A 140 9.22 -2.32 24.12
CA LEU A 140 9.43 -2.10 22.70
C LEU A 140 8.14 -2.12 21.87
N SER A 141 6.96 -2.23 22.54
CA SER A 141 5.67 -2.29 21.84
C SER A 141 5.38 -1.11 20.93
N PRO A 142 5.70 0.15 21.25
CA PRO A 142 5.46 1.24 20.31
C PRO A 142 6.16 1.03 18.96
N LEU A 143 7.37 0.48 18.98
CA LEU A 143 8.18 0.29 17.79
C LEU A 143 7.63 -0.82 16.89
N TRP A 144 7.39 -2.03 17.44
CA TRP A 144 6.89 -3.12 16.61
C TRP A 144 5.41 -2.96 16.24
N VAL A 145 4.59 -2.30 17.07
CA VAL A 145 3.19 -1.98 16.73
C VAL A 145 3.14 -1.01 15.55
N ILE A 146 3.99 0.02 15.52
CA ILE A 146 4.05 0.95 14.39
C ILE A 146 4.53 0.21 13.13
N LEU A 147 5.60 -0.54 13.20
CA LEU A 147 6.14 -1.25 12.03
C LEU A 147 5.17 -2.29 11.47
N PHE A 148 4.64 -3.16 12.31
CA PHE A 148 3.75 -4.22 11.88
C PHE A 148 2.30 -3.73 11.71
N GLY A 149 1.74 -3.02 12.70
CA GLY A 149 0.34 -2.59 12.67
C GLY A 149 0.09 -1.48 11.67
N VAL A 150 0.84 -0.36 11.77
CA VAL A 150 0.59 0.81 10.94
C VAL A 150 1.16 0.63 9.53
N PHE A 151 2.41 0.19 9.38
CA PHE A 151 3.06 0.07 8.08
C PHE A 151 2.92 -1.32 7.43
N GLY A 152 2.79 -2.39 8.22
CA GLY A 152 2.64 -3.74 7.71
C GLY A 152 1.19 -4.11 7.36
N ILE A 153 0.25 -3.88 8.27
CA ILE A 153 -1.17 -4.27 8.13
C ILE A 153 -2.02 -3.12 7.61
N GLY A 154 -1.82 -1.89 8.09
CA GLY A 154 -2.66 -0.74 7.79
C GLY A 154 -2.93 -0.53 6.29
N PRO A 155 -1.90 -0.40 5.44
CA PRO A 155 -2.10 -0.21 3.99
C PRO A 155 -2.81 -1.39 3.31
N VAL A 156 -2.60 -2.62 3.80
CA VAL A 156 -3.24 -3.81 3.25
C VAL A 156 -4.75 -3.77 3.49
N VAL A 157 -5.17 -3.56 4.74
CA VAL A 157 -6.60 -3.55 5.11
C VAL A 157 -7.36 -2.39 4.50
N THR A 158 -6.71 -1.23 4.32
CA THR A 158 -7.38 -0.04 3.77
C THR A 158 -7.49 -0.05 2.25
N ARG A 159 -6.60 -0.75 1.53
CA ARG A 159 -6.48 -0.69 0.06
C ARG A 159 -6.94 -1.93 -0.67
N THR A 160 -6.96 -3.09 -0.01
CA THR A 160 -7.34 -4.35 -0.66
C THR A 160 -8.34 -5.14 0.17
N ALA A 161 -9.22 -5.87 -0.54
CA ALA A 161 -10.09 -6.87 0.06
C ALA A 161 -9.46 -8.28 0.02
N ASP A 162 -8.30 -8.41 -0.62
CA ASP A 162 -7.62 -9.69 -0.79
C ASP A 162 -7.02 -10.16 0.54
N TRP A 163 -7.28 -11.41 0.86
CA TRP A 163 -6.74 -12.06 2.04
C TRP A 163 -5.25 -12.40 1.92
N PHE A 164 -4.74 -12.59 0.70
CA PHE A 164 -3.36 -13.05 0.47
C PHE A 164 -2.29 -12.10 1.01
N PRO A 165 -2.30 -10.77 0.71
CA PRO A 165 -1.30 -9.85 1.26
C PRO A 165 -1.33 -9.77 2.78
N LEU A 166 -2.52 -9.88 3.39
CA LEU A 166 -2.68 -9.86 4.84
C LEU A 166 -2.05 -11.11 5.50
N SER A 167 -2.41 -12.30 5.01
CA SER A 167 -1.85 -13.57 5.52
C SER A 167 -0.34 -13.64 5.34
N ARG A 168 0.20 -13.18 4.21
CA ARG A 168 1.62 -13.10 3.94
C ARG A 168 2.36 -12.22 4.99
N ASN A 169 1.83 -11.03 5.29
CA ASN A 169 2.44 -10.10 6.23
C ASN A 169 2.38 -10.63 7.68
N ILE A 170 1.28 -11.27 8.06
CA ILE A 170 1.14 -11.94 9.37
C ILE A 170 2.16 -13.09 9.48
N LEU A 171 2.25 -13.95 8.49
CA LEU A 171 3.21 -15.05 8.48
C LEU A 171 4.64 -14.56 8.47
N GLY A 172 4.94 -13.47 7.75
CA GLY A 172 6.23 -12.81 7.75
C GLY A 172 6.64 -12.31 9.14
N CYS A 173 5.71 -11.67 9.85
CA CYS A 173 5.93 -11.20 11.23
C CYS A 173 6.14 -12.37 12.21
N ILE A 174 5.28 -13.37 12.20
CA ILE A 174 5.39 -14.55 13.08
C ILE A 174 6.68 -15.32 12.79
N GLY A 175 6.95 -15.62 11.52
CA GLY A 175 8.14 -16.38 11.09
C GLY A 175 9.44 -15.67 11.48
N SER A 176 9.53 -14.36 11.25
CA SER A 176 10.71 -13.58 11.63
C SER A 176 10.88 -13.47 13.15
N SER A 177 9.76 -13.38 13.90
CA SER A 177 9.80 -13.37 15.37
C SER A 177 10.36 -14.69 15.93
N VAL A 178 9.85 -15.81 15.45
CA VAL A 178 10.33 -17.15 15.86
C VAL A 178 11.80 -17.33 15.45
N ALA A 179 12.16 -16.95 14.23
CA ALA A 179 13.54 -17.07 13.76
C ALA A 179 14.51 -16.24 14.60
N ALA A 180 14.15 -14.99 14.93
CA ALA A 180 14.98 -14.11 15.77
C ALA A 180 15.14 -14.68 17.20
N TYR A 181 14.07 -15.19 17.78
CA TYR A 181 14.09 -15.83 19.10
C TYR A 181 15.01 -17.05 19.13
N LEU A 182 14.87 -17.97 18.17
CA LEU A 182 15.70 -19.17 18.07
C LEU A 182 17.17 -18.85 17.80
N LEU A 183 17.43 -17.85 16.93
CA LEU A 183 18.79 -17.40 16.65
C LEU A 183 19.45 -16.83 17.91
N ALA A 184 18.74 -16.04 18.68
CA ALA A 184 19.24 -15.50 19.95
C ALA A 184 19.59 -16.63 20.94
N GLN A 185 18.76 -17.66 21.07
CA GLN A 185 19.03 -18.84 21.90
C GLN A 185 20.30 -19.58 21.44
N TRP A 186 20.42 -19.81 20.14
CA TRP A 186 21.56 -20.53 19.58
C TRP A 186 22.89 -19.79 19.80
N LEU A 187 22.91 -18.47 19.63
CA LEU A 187 24.08 -17.63 19.87
C LEU A 187 24.50 -17.63 21.33
N THR A 188 23.54 -17.56 22.26
CA THR A 188 23.83 -17.58 23.71
C THR A 188 24.33 -18.95 24.15
N GLY A 189 23.77 -20.06 23.68
CA GLY A 189 24.23 -21.41 23.98
C GLY A 189 25.64 -21.69 23.48
N ARG A 190 26.03 -21.13 22.33
CA ARG A 190 27.43 -21.25 21.84
C ARG A 190 28.44 -20.49 22.69
N ASN A 191 28.08 -19.32 23.20
CA ASN A 191 28.97 -18.54 24.08
C ASN A 191 29.20 -19.25 25.40
N SER A 192 28.18 -19.85 26.01
CA SER A 192 28.35 -20.64 27.26
C SER A 192 29.29 -21.84 27.08
N GLN A 193 29.21 -22.55 25.95
CA GLN A 193 30.10 -23.67 25.65
C GLN A 193 31.55 -23.23 25.37
N ALA A 194 31.77 -22.04 24.86
CA ALA A 194 33.08 -21.51 24.62
C ALA A 194 33.80 -21.10 25.94
N ASP A 195 33.03 -20.56 26.89
CA ASP A 195 33.51 -20.16 28.21
C ASP A 195 33.87 -21.39 29.08
N ASP A 196 33.07 -22.48 28.96
CA ASP A 196 33.37 -23.73 29.70
C ASP A 196 34.58 -24.50 29.19
N ASN A 197 35.07 -24.20 27.98
CA ASN A 197 36.25 -24.85 27.36
C ASN A 197 37.53 -23.97 27.39
N ALA A 198 37.49 -22.78 27.98
CA ALA A 198 38.65 -21.86 28.12
C ALA A 198 39.21 -21.91 29.54
#